data_653d4264d6fbba1b596eed21485437cb
#
_entry.id   653d4264d6fbba1b596eed21485437cb
#
_cell.length_a   1.000
_cell.length_b   1.000
_cell.length_c   1.000
_cell.angle_alpha   90.00
_cell.angle_beta   90.00
_cell.angle_gamma   90.00
#
_symmetry.space_group_name_H-M   'P 1'
#
loop_
_entity.id
_entity.type
_entity.pdbx_description
1 polymer ?
#
loop_
_entity_poly.entity_id
_entity_poly.type
_entity_poly.pdbx_seq_one_letter_code
_entity_poly.pdbx_strand_id
1 'polypeptide(L)'
;MPAPRRRRRPPAREIPLVPGIGVALVWTAGACWGNPAPGGGAAIVVPPDRGEPVELSGGEAHTTNNRMEYTAALEGLRSLPAGSSACIVTDSRLMLDSMTKWIAGWKRRGWKTAGGDPVKNQDLVKALDAEIARHEQVRWHWVKGHETGAEHAHKVLNERADTLAVAAARAVLSLSHS
;
A
#
# COMPACT_ATOMS: atom_id res chain seq x y z
N MET A 1 32.28 -41.05 -17.09
CA MET A 1 32.22 -39.61 -16.84
C MET A 1 31.04 -39.31 -15.92
N PRO A 2 31.25 -38.79 -14.74
CA PRO A 2 30.13 -38.39 -13.91
C PRO A 2 29.42 -37.21 -14.57
N ALA A 3 28.07 -37.23 -14.54
CA ALA A 3 27.24 -36.14 -15.04
C ALA A 3 27.62 -34.80 -14.35
N PRO A 4 27.59 -33.66 -15.06
CA PRO A 4 27.90 -32.40 -14.44
C PRO A 4 26.90 -32.12 -13.32
N ARG A 5 27.40 -31.92 -12.10
CA ARG A 5 26.58 -31.47 -10.97
C ARG A 5 25.92 -30.18 -11.38
N ARG A 6 24.59 -30.18 -11.53
CA ARG A 6 23.83 -28.94 -11.64
C ARG A 6 24.23 -28.05 -10.46
N ARG A 7 24.91 -26.96 -10.75
CA ARG A 7 25.11 -25.91 -9.75
C ARG A 7 23.74 -25.55 -9.25
N ARG A 8 23.47 -25.84 -7.98
CA ARG A 8 22.29 -25.30 -7.31
C ARG A 8 22.35 -23.79 -7.54
N ARG A 9 21.29 -23.23 -8.16
CA ARG A 9 21.09 -21.79 -8.12
C ARG A 9 21.25 -21.40 -6.65
N PRO A 10 22.10 -20.41 -6.35
CA PRO A 10 22.08 -19.85 -5.00
C PRO A 10 20.63 -19.51 -4.68
N PRO A 11 20.17 -19.75 -3.45
CA PRO A 11 18.85 -19.32 -3.06
C PRO A 11 18.76 -17.85 -3.48
N ALA A 12 17.65 -17.51 -4.16
CA ALA A 12 17.38 -16.13 -4.51
C ALA A 12 17.74 -15.35 -3.25
N ARG A 13 18.74 -14.47 -3.32
CA ARG A 13 19.03 -13.57 -2.23
C ARG A 13 17.69 -12.97 -1.89
N GLU A 14 17.18 -13.29 -0.72
CA GLU A 14 16.05 -12.55 -0.17
C GLU A 14 16.48 -11.10 -0.28
N ILE A 15 15.88 -10.41 -1.27
CA ILE A 15 16.02 -8.96 -1.33
C ILE A 15 15.51 -8.52 0.03
N PRO A 16 16.31 -7.83 0.85
CA PRO A 16 15.81 -7.36 2.13
C PRO A 16 14.48 -6.69 1.85
N LEU A 17 13.41 -7.23 2.39
CA LEU A 17 12.04 -6.77 2.20
C LEU A 17 11.90 -5.29 2.56
N VAL A 18 12.88 -4.76 3.24
CA VAL A 18 12.87 -3.43 3.81
C VAL A 18 14.12 -2.71 3.36
N PRO A 19 14.00 -1.59 2.62
CA PRO A 19 15.12 -0.71 2.34
C PRO A 19 15.81 -0.34 3.65
N GLY A 20 17.12 -0.08 3.56
CA GLY A 20 17.90 0.37 4.70
C GLY A 20 17.46 1.71 5.28
N ILE A 21 18.15 2.13 6.32
CA ILE A 21 17.99 3.45 6.95
C ILE A 21 18.07 4.55 5.88
N GLY A 22 17.22 5.56 6.00
CA GLY A 22 17.09 6.66 5.05
C GLY A 22 15.83 6.58 4.20
N VAL A 23 15.16 5.44 4.16
CA VAL A 23 13.89 5.24 3.45
C VAL A 23 12.78 4.95 4.47
N ALA A 24 11.74 5.78 4.49
CA ALA A 24 10.57 5.54 5.30
C ALA A 24 9.78 4.33 4.78
N LEU A 25 9.10 3.63 5.67
CA LEU A 25 8.23 2.52 5.31
C LEU A 25 6.77 2.93 5.54
N VAL A 26 5.91 2.65 4.60
CA VAL A 26 4.47 2.92 4.71
C VAL A 26 3.72 1.61 4.50
N TRP A 27 3.21 1.05 5.59
CA TRP A 27 2.37 -0.14 5.58
C TRP A 27 0.93 0.28 5.42
N THR A 28 0.21 -0.31 4.47
CA THR A 28 -1.16 0.07 4.19
C THR A 28 -2.12 -1.09 4.37
N ALA A 29 -3.34 -0.78 4.79
CA ALA A 29 -4.44 -1.72 4.84
C ALA A 29 -5.77 -1.01 4.57
N GLY A 30 -6.71 -1.73 4.02
CA GLY A 30 -8.08 -1.29 3.83
C GLY A 30 -9.05 -2.36 4.30
N ALA A 31 -10.20 -1.94 4.83
CA ALA A 31 -11.29 -2.81 5.23
C ALA A 31 -12.63 -2.19 4.84
N CYS A 32 -13.55 -2.99 4.35
CA CYS A 32 -14.89 -2.52 3.99
C CYS A 32 -15.90 -3.63 4.23
N TRP A 33 -17.07 -3.28 4.76
CA TRP A 33 -18.13 -4.24 5.09
C TRP A 33 -18.95 -4.69 3.89
N GLY A 34 -18.69 -4.14 2.74
CA GLY A 34 -19.33 -4.46 1.47
C GLY A 34 -18.64 -3.69 0.34
N ASN A 35 -19.31 -3.57 -0.82
CA ASN A 35 -18.69 -2.91 -1.95
C ASN A 35 -19.75 -2.26 -2.85
N PRO A 36 -20.13 -0.97 -2.62
CA PRO A 36 -19.65 -0.07 -1.58
C PRO A 36 -20.36 -0.23 -0.22
N ALA A 37 -19.69 0.19 0.84
CA ALA A 37 -20.21 0.15 2.21
C ALA A 37 -19.33 1.03 3.12
N PRO A 38 -19.67 1.15 4.41
CA PRO A 38 -18.74 1.75 5.37
C PRO A 38 -17.43 0.99 5.40
N GLY A 39 -16.32 1.73 5.40
CA GLY A 39 -14.99 1.17 5.39
C GLY A 39 -13.97 2.04 6.11
N GLY A 40 -12.79 1.49 6.31
CA GLY A 40 -11.68 2.15 6.93
C GLY A 40 -10.36 1.82 6.27
N GLY A 41 -9.41 2.72 6.38
CA GLY A 41 -8.05 2.55 5.94
C GLY A 41 -7.08 2.86 7.06
N ALA A 42 -5.91 2.27 6.99
CA ALA A 42 -4.83 2.54 7.93
C ALA A 42 -3.48 2.53 7.25
N ALA A 43 -2.60 3.40 7.71
CA ALA A 43 -1.20 3.40 7.35
C ALA A 43 -0.35 3.38 8.62
N ILE A 44 0.70 2.57 8.62
CA ILE A 44 1.73 2.62 9.65
C ILE A 44 2.98 3.15 8.97
N VAL A 45 3.45 4.30 9.42
CA VAL A 45 4.62 4.98 8.88
C VAL A 45 5.79 4.76 9.81
N VAL A 46 6.79 4.03 9.32
CA VAL A 46 8.05 3.84 10.04
C VAL A 46 9.04 4.90 9.54
N PRO A 47 9.54 5.79 10.42
CA PRO A 47 10.44 6.86 10.00
C PRO A 47 11.73 6.34 9.35
N PRO A 48 12.43 7.18 8.55
CA PRO A 48 13.68 6.77 7.93
C PRO A 48 14.79 6.34 8.90
N ASP A 49 14.80 6.89 10.10
CA ASP A 49 15.75 6.55 11.17
C ASP A 49 15.32 5.33 12.00
N ARG A 50 14.18 4.71 11.65
CA ARG A 50 13.58 3.59 12.40
C ARG A 50 13.14 3.96 13.82
N GLY A 51 12.81 5.25 14.04
CA GLY A 51 12.16 5.70 15.26
C GLY A 51 10.76 5.13 15.45
N GLU A 52 10.01 5.69 16.39
CA GLU A 52 8.65 5.23 16.70
C GLU A 52 7.73 5.29 15.47
N PRO A 53 7.05 4.19 15.15
CA PRO A 53 6.05 4.20 14.08
C PRO A 53 4.90 5.14 14.37
N VAL A 54 4.41 5.80 13.33
CA VAL A 54 3.21 6.64 13.38
C VAL A 54 2.05 5.85 12.79
N GLU A 55 0.96 5.73 13.54
CA GLU A 55 -0.26 5.06 13.11
C GLU A 55 -1.28 6.09 12.63
N LEU A 56 -1.75 5.92 11.40
CA LEU A 56 -2.78 6.75 10.79
C LEU A 56 -3.96 5.87 10.43
N SER A 57 -5.17 6.31 10.74
CA SER A 57 -6.37 5.60 10.33
C SER A 57 -7.55 6.54 10.15
N GLY A 58 -8.51 6.13 9.35
CA GLY A 58 -9.73 6.88 9.11
C GLY A 58 -10.75 6.03 8.37
N GLY A 59 -12.02 6.44 8.48
CA GLY A 59 -13.11 5.73 7.86
C GLY A 59 -13.99 6.62 7.00
N GLU A 60 -14.73 6.00 6.10
CA GLU A 60 -15.72 6.63 5.25
C GLU A 60 -17.01 5.82 5.25
N ALA A 61 -18.15 6.53 5.22
CA ALA A 61 -19.47 5.91 5.29
C ALA A 61 -19.82 5.13 4.01
N HIS A 62 -19.26 5.53 2.87
CA HIS A 62 -19.55 4.95 1.57
C HIS A 62 -18.27 4.85 0.75
N THR A 63 -17.67 3.69 0.73
CA THR A 63 -16.37 3.47 0.11
C THR A 63 -16.20 2.02 -0.34
N THR A 64 -15.02 1.67 -0.82
CA THR A 64 -14.63 0.33 -1.20
C THR A 64 -13.29 -0.03 -0.56
N ASN A 65 -12.98 -1.31 -0.50
CA ASN A 65 -11.68 -1.77 -0.01
C ASN A 65 -10.52 -1.13 -0.79
N ASN A 66 -10.62 -1.10 -2.12
CA ASN A 66 -9.58 -0.51 -2.96
C ASN A 66 -9.40 0.99 -2.69
N ARG A 67 -10.49 1.74 -2.51
CA ARG A 67 -10.41 3.16 -2.18
C ARG A 67 -9.70 3.39 -0.85
N MET A 68 -9.95 2.55 0.13
CA MET A 68 -9.29 2.63 1.44
C MET A 68 -7.80 2.33 1.37
N GLU A 69 -7.39 1.40 0.53
CA GLU A 69 -5.98 1.13 0.27
C GLU A 69 -5.26 2.34 -0.36
N TYR A 70 -5.85 2.95 -1.39
CA TYR A 70 -5.30 4.16 -1.99
C TYR A 70 -5.23 5.31 -0.99
N THR A 71 -6.27 5.49 -0.19
CA THR A 71 -6.33 6.53 0.84
C THR A 71 -5.25 6.32 1.90
N ALA A 72 -5.03 5.09 2.33
CA ALA A 72 -3.98 4.76 3.29
C ALA A 72 -2.59 5.09 2.75
N ALA A 73 -2.28 4.73 1.50
CA ALA A 73 -1.02 5.07 0.88
C ALA A 73 -0.82 6.58 0.75
N LEU A 74 -1.86 7.29 0.34
CA LEU A 74 -1.87 8.74 0.19
C LEU A 74 -1.60 9.46 1.52
N GLU A 75 -2.34 9.12 2.56
CA GLU A 75 -2.19 9.71 3.88
C GLU A 75 -0.84 9.37 4.51
N GLY A 76 -0.36 8.14 4.31
CA GLY A 76 0.96 7.74 4.76
C GLY A 76 2.08 8.58 4.13
N LEU A 77 2.04 8.80 2.84
CA LEU A 77 3.02 9.64 2.14
C LEU A 77 2.88 11.11 2.53
N ARG A 78 1.67 11.60 2.70
CA ARG A 78 1.42 12.99 3.14
C ARG A 78 1.99 13.30 4.52
N SER A 79 2.08 12.30 5.39
CA SER A 79 2.66 12.46 6.72
C SER A 79 4.18 12.66 6.70
N LEU A 80 4.84 12.38 5.58
CA LEU A 80 6.28 12.52 5.41
C LEU A 80 6.63 13.89 4.81
N PRO A 81 7.77 14.47 5.17
CA PRO A 81 8.25 15.69 4.54
C PRO A 81 8.43 15.55 3.03
N ALA A 82 8.22 16.62 2.27
CA ALA A 82 8.54 16.68 0.85
C ALA A 82 10.01 16.33 0.63
N GLY A 83 10.30 15.61 -0.44
CA GLY A 83 11.66 15.15 -0.74
C GLY A 83 12.11 13.90 0.00
N SER A 84 11.23 13.29 0.82
CA SER A 84 11.51 12.02 1.49
C SER A 84 11.60 10.87 0.49
N SER A 85 12.38 9.85 0.82
CA SER A 85 12.31 8.55 0.15
C SER A 85 11.45 7.60 0.98
N ALA A 86 10.54 6.90 0.34
CA ALA A 86 9.60 5.98 1.00
C ALA A 86 9.43 4.69 0.22
N CYS A 87 9.10 3.62 0.94
CA CYS A 87 8.66 2.35 0.38
C CYS A 87 7.25 2.05 0.88
N ILE A 88 6.32 1.90 -0.02
CA ILE A 88 4.96 1.47 0.30
C ILE A 88 4.94 -0.05 0.32
N VAL A 89 4.57 -0.61 1.45
CA VAL A 89 4.43 -2.05 1.66
C VAL A 89 2.94 -2.38 1.70
N THR A 90 2.46 -3.13 0.72
CA THR A 90 1.04 -3.39 0.54
C THR A 90 0.77 -4.82 0.09
N ASP A 91 -0.38 -5.36 0.49
CA ASP A 91 -0.91 -6.59 -0.07
C ASP A 91 -1.87 -6.34 -1.26
N SER A 92 -2.17 -5.09 -1.57
CA SER A 92 -2.99 -4.71 -2.71
C SER A 92 -2.21 -4.78 -4.02
N ARG A 93 -2.34 -5.90 -4.71
CA ARG A 93 -1.75 -6.08 -6.05
C ARG A 93 -2.34 -5.09 -7.05
N LEU A 94 -3.62 -4.79 -6.94
CA LEU A 94 -4.30 -3.82 -7.81
C LEU A 94 -3.67 -2.44 -7.69
N MET A 95 -3.45 -1.93 -6.47
CA MET A 95 -2.84 -0.63 -6.26
C MET A 95 -1.40 -0.60 -6.79
N LEU A 96 -0.62 -1.63 -6.49
CA LEU A 96 0.75 -1.74 -6.98
C LEU A 96 0.80 -1.72 -8.51
N ASP A 97 0.01 -2.54 -9.18
CA ASP A 97 0.00 -2.61 -10.64
C ASP A 97 -0.54 -1.31 -11.27
N SER A 98 -1.54 -0.70 -10.67
CA SER A 98 -2.07 0.60 -11.10
C SER A 98 -0.98 1.66 -11.11
N MET A 99 -0.24 1.78 -10.02
CA MET A 99 0.73 2.85 -9.85
C MET A 99 2.08 2.58 -10.54
N THR A 100 2.42 1.33 -10.80
CA THR A 100 3.72 0.96 -11.40
C THR A 100 3.64 0.54 -12.85
N LYS A 101 2.49 0.06 -13.33
CA LYS A 101 2.33 -0.49 -14.68
C LYS A 101 1.30 0.27 -15.52
N TRP A 102 0.11 0.51 -15.01
CA TRP A 102 -1.03 0.96 -15.82
C TRP A 102 -1.14 2.47 -15.93
N ILE A 103 -0.67 3.21 -14.94
CA ILE A 103 -0.84 4.67 -14.86
C ILE A 103 -0.29 5.42 -16.09
N ALA A 104 0.85 4.99 -16.61
CA ALA A 104 1.45 5.62 -17.79
C ALA A 104 0.53 5.55 -19.02
N GLY A 105 -0.08 4.39 -19.25
CA GLY A 105 -1.06 4.20 -20.31
C GLY A 105 -2.35 5.00 -20.08
N TRP A 106 -2.81 5.07 -18.85
CA TRP A 106 -3.98 5.88 -18.49
C TRP A 106 -3.76 7.37 -18.77
N LYS A 107 -2.60 7.89 -18.39
CA LYS A 107 -2.23 9.29 -18.71
C LYS A 107 -2.23 9.56 -20.20
N ARG A 108 -1.65 8.66 -21.01
CA ARG A 108 -1.62 8.80 -22.47
C ARG A 108 -3.01 8.78 -23.11
N ARG A 109 -3.95 8.04 -22.52
CA ARG A 109 -5.34 7.91 -23.02
C ARG A 109 -6.31 8.91 -22.38
N GLY A 110 -5.82 9.91 -21.68
CA GLY A 110 -6.67 10.89 -21.01
C GLY A 110 -7.49 10.28 -19.85
N TRP A 111 -6.88 9.39 -19.08
CA TRP A 111 -7.49 8.70 -17.94
C TRP A 111 -8.61 7.75 -18.31
N LYS A 112 -8.42 7.07 -19.41
CA LYS A 112 -9.30 5.99 -19.88
C LYS A 112 -8.55 4.66 -19.90
N THR A 113 -9.28 3.57 -19.68
CA THR A 113 -8.77 2.22 -19.86
C THR A 113 -8.51 1.93 -21.33
N ALA A 114 -7.83 0.83 -21.64
CA ALA A 114 -7.63 0.39 -23.03
C ALA A 114 -8.96 0.16 -23.78
N GLY A 115 -10.03 -0.21 -23.06
CA GLY A 115 -11.37 -0.37 -23.62
C GLY A 115 -12.16 0.93 -23.76
N GLY A 116 -11.61 2.09 -23.38
CA GLY A 116 -12.25 3.40 -23.51
C GLY A 116 -13.10 3.83 -22.32
N ASP A 117 -13.20 3.02 -21.27
CA ASP A 117 -13.93 3.36 -20.05
C ASP A 117 -13.12 4.30 -19.15
N PRO A 118 -13.76 5.17 -18.37
CA PRO A 118 -13.04 5.95 -17.35
C PRO A 118 -12.32 5.05 -16.36
N VAL A 119 -11.12 5.45 -15.95
CA VAL A 119 -10.35 4.73 -14.93
C VAL A 119 -11.09 4.80 -13.60
N LYS A 120 -11.25 3.64 -12.95
CA LYS A 120 -11.83 3.56 -11.61
C LYS A 120 -10.91 4.22 -10.58
N ASN A 121 -11.51 4.89 -9.60
CA ASN A 121 -10.78 5.58 -8.53
C ASN A 121 -9.80 6.64 -9.05
N GLN A 122 -10.10 7.23 -10.19
CA GLN A 122 -9.25 8.22 -10.86
C GLN A 122 -8.86 9.37 -9.93
N ASP A 123 -9.76 9.84 -9.09
CA ASP A 123 -9.52 10.89 -8.10
C ASP A 123 -8.37 10.52 -7.16
N LEU A 124 -8.40 9.31 -6.60
CA LEU A 124 -7.37 8.82 -5.69
C LEU A 124 -6.06 8.48 -6.40
N VAL A 125 -6.14 7.90 -7.59
CA VAL A 125 -4.93 7.59 -8.37
C VAL A 125 -4.19 8.87 -8.75
N LYS A 126 -4.91 9.91 -9.18
CA LYS A 126 -4.32 11.22 -9.47
C LYS A 126 -3.70 11.88 -8.24
N ALA A 127 -4.41 11.84 -7.12
CA ALA A 127 -3.92 12.42 -5.86
C ALA A 127 -2.66 11.70 -5.38
N LEU A 128 -2.64 10.37 -5.46
CA LEU A 128 -1.49 9.57 -5.08
C LEU A 128 -0.29 9.81 -6.02
N ASP A 129 -0.53 9.92 -7.30
CA ASP A 129 0.50 10.25 -8.29
C ASP A 129 1.14 11.62 -8.02
N ALA A 130 0.32 12.62 -7.74
CA ALA A 130 0.80 13.96 -7.36
C ALA A 130 1.61 13.92 -6.05
N GLU A 131 1.18 13.14 -5.08
CA GLU A 131 1.89 12.98 -3.81
C GLU A 131 3.24 12.27 -4.00
N ILE A 132 3.28 11.23 -4.84
CA ILE A 132 4.53 10.53 -5.19
C ILE A 132 5.54 11.51 -5.81
N ALA A 133 5.07 12.43 -6.66
CA ALA A 133 5.92 13.43 -7.30
C ALA A 133 6.54 14.43 -6.31
N ARG A 134 5.98 14.61 -5.12
CA ARG A 134 6.55 15.44 -4.04
C ARG A 134 7.75 14.82 -3.35
N HIS A 135 7.95 13.54 -3.50
CA HIS A 135 9.00 12.78 -2.83
C HIS A 135 10.16 12.52 -3.78
N GLU A 136 11.35 12.31 -3.23
CA GLU A 136 12.54 12.00 -4.01
C GLU A 136 12.39 10.66 -4.71
N GLN A 137 11.95 9.64 -3.98
CA GLN A 137 11.72 8.30 -4.50
C GLN A 137 10.62 7.60 -3.71
N VAL A 138 9.69 6.98 -4.41
CA VAL A 138 8.70 6.08 -3.83
C VAL A 138 8.87 4.71 -4.46
N ARG A 139 9.22 3.73 -3.63
CA ARG A 139 9.32 2.32 -4.00
C ARG A 139 8.07 1.59 -3.57
N TRP A 140 7.83 0.45 -4.18
CA TRP A 140 6.69 -0.41 -3.90
C TRP A 140 7.17 -1.80 -3.55
N HIS A 141 6.61 -2.36 -2.49
CA HIS A 141 6.84 -3.73 -2.10
C HIS A 141 5.51 -4.45 -1.88
N TRP A 142 5.28 -5.52 -2.64
CA TRP A 142 4.10 -6.33 -2.48
C TRP A 142 4.37 -7.45 -1.47
N VAL A 143 3.49 -7.56 -0.47
CA VAL A 143 3.46 -8.67 0.48
C VAL A 143 2.19 -9.46 0.25
N LYS A 144 2.31 -10.77 0.17
CA LYS A 144 1.14 -11.63 0.06
C LYS A 144 0.42 -11.66 1.40
N GLY A 145 -0.87 -11.28 1.40
CA GLY A 145 -1.69 -11.36 2.59
C GLY A 145 -1.69 -12.80 3.13
N HIS A 146 -1.49 -12.96 4.44
CA HIS A 146 -1.48 -14.26 5.13
C HIS A 146 -0.30 -15.19 4.82
N GLU A 147 0.82 -14.72 4.27
CA GLU A 147 2.02 -15.56 4.19
C GLU A 147 2.56 -15.90 5.57
N THR A 148 2.50 -17.19 5.88
CA THR A 148 3.22 -17.78 7.00
C THR A 148 4.67 -17.97 6.61
N GLY A 149 5.60 -17.30 7.29
CA GLY A 149 7.03 -17.51 7.08
C GLY A 149 7.81 -16.30 6.58
N ALA A 150 7.15 -15.21 6.22
CA ALA A 150 7.80 -13.92 6.07
C ALA A 150 8.29 -13.44 7.43
N GLU A 151 9.33 -12.67 7.45
CA GLU A 151 9.94 -12.14 8.66
C GLU A 151 8.88 -11.61 9.64
N HIS A 152 9.01 -12.00 10.87
CA HIS A 152 8.05 -11.69 11.95
C HIS A 152 7.65 -10.21 12.01
N ALA A 153 8.58 -9.29 11.75
CA ALA A 153 8.33 -7.85 11.74
C ALA A 153 7.30 -7.45 10.66
N HIS A 154 7.35 -8.05 9.48
CA HIS A 154 6.40 -7.78 8.41
C HIS A 154 4.99 -8.21 8.77
N LYS A 155 4.88 -9.41 9.33
CA LYS A 155 3.61 -9.94 9.78
C LYS A 155 2.97 -9.05 10.84
N VAL A 156 3.74 -8.60 11.82
CA VAL A 156 3.24 -7.77 12.92
C VAL A 156 2.72 -6.43 12.40
N LEU A 157 3.45 -5.75 11.53
CA LEU A 157 3.04 -4.44 11.00
C LEU A 157 1.85 -4.56 10.04
N ASN A 158 1.82 -5.59 9.20
CA ASN A 158 0.69 -5.83 8.32
C ASN A 158 -0.59 -6.14 9.12
N GLU A 159 -0.51 -7.01 10.11
CA GLU A 159 -1.63 -7.32 11.01
C GLU A 159 -2.07 -6.09 11.82
N ARG A 160 -1.14 -5.26 12.25
CA ARG A 160 -1.47 -4.01 12.96
C ARG A 160 -2.22 -3.04 12.06
N ALA A 161 -1.81 -2.87 10.81
CA ALA A 161 -2.49 -2.03 9.84
C ALA A 161 -3.91 -2.56 9.56
N ASP A 162 -4.07 -3.87 9.37
CA ASP A 162 -5.39 -4.50 9.20
C ASP A 162 -6.30 -4.26 10.40
N THR A 163 -5.78 -4.42 11.60
CA THR A 163 -6.53 -4.17 12.84
C THR A 163 -7.03 -2.73 12.93
N LEU A 164 -6.19 -1.77 12.60
CA LEU A 164 -6.55 -0.35 12.60
C LEU A 164 -7.59 -0.03 11.52
N ALA A 165 -7.46 -0.60 10.33
CA ALA A 165 -8.42 -0.42 9.24
C ALA A 165 -9.80 -0.98 9.61
N VAL A 166 -9.86 -2.16 10.19
CA VAL A 166 -11.11 -2.76 10.67
C VAL A 166 -11.73 -1.92 11.79
N ALA A 167 -10.93 -1.44 12.74
CA ALA A 167 -11.42 -0.58 13.81
C ALA A 167 -12.00 0.74 13.27
N ALA A 168 -11.36 1.35 12.30
CA ALA A 168 -11.85 2.56 11.64
C ALA A 168 -13.15 2.32 10.89
N ALA A 169 -13.28 1.20 10.19
CA ALA A 169 -14.53 0.80 9.53
C ALA A 169 -15.67 0.58 10.52
N ARG A 170 -15.40 -0.07 11.64
CA ARG A 170 -16.38 -0.26 12.72
C ARG A 170 -16.85 1.04 13.35
N ALA A 171 -15.94 1.98 13.55
CA ALA A 171 -16.26 3.30 14.09
C ALA A 171 -17.26 4.04 13.19
N VAL A 172 -17.06 4.00 11.89
CA VAL A 172 -18.01 4.60 10.93
C VAL A 172 -19.35 3.89 10.94
N LEU A 173 -19.34 2.56 10.99
CA LEU A 173 -20.57 1.75 11.05
C LEU A 173 -21.40 2.09 12.29
N SER A 174 -20.76 2.27 13.45
CA SER A 174 -21.43 2.66 14.69
C SER A 174 -22.08 4.03 14.60
N LEU A 175 -21.43 5.01 13.94
CA LEU A 175 -21.96 6.35 13.73
C LEU A 175 -23.19 6.35 12.81
N SER A 176 -23.27 5.45 11.86
CA SER A 176 -24.40 5.37 10.92
C SER A 176 -25.66 4.74 11.53
N HIS A 177 -25.57 4.17 12.73
CA HIS A 177 -26.67 3.54 13.46
C HIS A 177 -27.16 4.33 14.68
N SER A 178 -26.60 5.50 14.90
CA SER A 178 -27.02 6.41 15.98
C SER A 178 -28.11 7.37 15.55
#